data_53f93e190d573450663dabf39a701efb
#
_entry.id   53f93e190d573450663dabf39a701efb
#
_cell.length_a   1.000
_cell.length_b   1.000
_cell.length_c   1.000
_cell.angle_alpha   90.00
_cell.angle_beta   90.00
_cell.angle_gamma   90.00
#
_symmetry.space_group_name_H-M   'P 1'
#
loop_
_entity.id
_entity.type
_entity.pdbx_description
1 polymer ?
#
loop_
_entity_poly.entity_id
_entity_poly.type
_entity_poly.pdbx_seq_one_letter_code
_entity_poly.pdbx_strand_id
1 'polypeptide(L)'
;MGRYLQAELEARGAVVFGTAFPEAPDPPSSGGGTRLARVDILSEKDLTAAVAEVEPDWVVHLAALSHVKLSWEKRRDTLETNLIGTLNLLEAVRHRAPRARFLFVSSSDVYGGGSGARPLREDDPVLSMNPYALTKLSGEKLVDFYRRIEKLDAVIARSFPHTGPGQSADFVCSDWASQLVSIEKGLRKPVLMVGNLDVSRDFLDVRDVVKAYAELLLRGRRGEIYNVSAGKATALRDILNRLIDGVSVEVKVEVDPDRLRKTDILRLSGDNRKIRNDVQWHPEIPFEETLRDLLDDWRSRLSV
;
A
#
# COMPACT_ATOMS: atom_id res chain seq x y z
N MET A 1 -3.37 -6.20 -0.03
CA MET A 1 -3.48 -5.41 1.22
C MET A 1 -4.75 -5.76 1.98
N GLY A 2 -5.96 -5.45 1.46
CA GLY A 2 -7.22 -5.62 2.20
C GLY A 2 -7.41 -6.98 2.88
N ARG A 3 -7.15 -8.09 2.19
CA ARG A 3 -7.25 -9.45 2.76
C ARG A 3 -6.30 -9.70 3.95
N TYR A 4 -5.09 -9.16 3.89
CA TYR A 4 -4.14 -9.27 4.99
C TYR A 4 -4.60 -8.46 6.21
N LEU A 5 -5.08 -7.23 5.98
CA LEU A 5 -5.61 -6.41 7.05
C LEU A 5 -6.85 -7.03 7.70
N GLN A 6 -7.75 -7.59 6.88
CA GLN A 6 -8.90 -8.33 7.36
C GLN A 6 -8.47 -9.47 8.30
N ALA A 7 -7.58 -10.36 7.83
CA ALA A 7 -7.11 -11.49 8.64
C ALA A 7 -6.43 -11.04 9.94
N GLU A 8 -5.64 -9.97 9.89
CA GLU A 8 -4.98 -9.39 11.07
C GLU A 8 -6.00 -8.85 12.10
N LEU A 9 -7.02 -8.12 11.64
CA LEU A 9 -8.04 -7.56 12.52
C LEU A 9 -8.97 -8.65 13.10
N GLU A 10 -9.36 -9.64 12.29
CA GLU A 10 -10.14 -10.79 12.74
C GLU A 10 -9.38 -11.62 13.78
N ALA A 11 -8.07 -11.83 13.58
CA ALA A 11 -7.21 -12.52 14.56
C ALA A 11 -7.13 -11.78 15.91
N ARG A 12 -7.39 -10.47 15.90
CA ARG A 12 -7.48 -9.63 17.11
C ARG A 12 -8.89 -9.53 17.67
N GLY A 13 -9.85 -10.28 17.12
CA GLY A 13 -11.24 -10.33 17.60
C GLY A 13 -12.16 -9.23 17.04
N ALA A 14 -11.73 -8.47 16.03
CA ALA A 14 -12.59 -7.49 15.37
C ALA A 14 -13.56 -8.15 14.39
N VAL A 15 -14.77 -7.60 14.28
CA VAL A 15 -15.72 -7.94 13.21
C VAL A 15 -15.41 -7.03 12.03
N VAL A 16 -15.05 -7.62 10.89
CA VAL A 16 -14.57 -6.87 9.72
C VAL A 16 -15.64 -6.85 8.62
N PHE A 17 -15.93 -5.64 8.13
CA PHE A 17 -16.75 -5.40 6.94
C PHE A 17 -15.86 -4.82 5.85
N GLY A 18 -15.81 -5.48 4.70
CA GLY A 18 -15.05 -5.01 3.56
C GLY A 18 -15.91 -4.32 2.52
N THR A 19 -15.33 -3.39 1.77
CA THR A 19 -15.94 -2.89 0.54
C THR A 19 -15.02 -3.19 -0.65
N ALA A 20 -15.63 -3.46 -1.81
CA ALA A 20 -14.93 -3.62 -3.07
C ALA A 20 -15.65 -2.87 -4.18
N PHE A 21 -14.89 -2.43 -5.18
CA PHE A 21 -15.47 -1.82 -6.38
C PHE A 21 -16.48 -2.78 -7.04
N PRO A 22 -17.61 -2.32 -7.56
CA PRO A 22 -18.69 -3.18 -8.07
C PRO A 22 -18.23 -4.23 -9.08
N GLU A 23 -17.36 -3.87 -10.02
CA GLU A 23 -16.86 -4.74 -11.07
C GLU A 23 -15.57 -5.51 -10.66
N ALA A 24 -15.08 -5.33 -9.43
CA ALA A 24 -13.93 -6.10 -8.97
C ALA A 24 -14.28 -7.61 -8.92
N PRO A 25 -13.36 -8.50 -9.32
CA PRO A 25 -13.59 -9.93 -9.17
C PRO A 25 -13.80 -10.30 -7.70
N ASP A 26 -14.60 -11.34 -7.47
CA ASP A 26 -14.78 -11.85 -6.11
C ASP A 26 -13.43 -12.27 -5.53
N PRO A 27 -13.14 -11.88 -4.29
CA PRO A 27 -11.96 -12.38 -3.64
C PRO A 27 -12.10 -13.91 -3.50
N PRO A 28 -11.00 -14.65 -3.63
CA PRO A 28 -11.02 -16.08 -3.30
C PRO A 28 -11.57 -16.22 -1.88
N SER A 29 -12.49 -17.18 -1.67
CA SER A 29 -13.17 -17.42 -0.41
C SER A 29 -12.16 -17.53 0.73
N SER A 30 -12.01 -16.47 1.51
CA SER A 30 -11.41 -16.55 2.82
C SER A 30 -12.46 -17.20 3.73
N GLY A 31 -12.13 -18.30 4.40
CA GLY A 31 -13.07 -19.04 5.26
C GLY A 31 -13.58 -18.30 6.50
N GLY A 32 -13.51 -16.98 6.53
CA GLY A 32 -14.03 -16.09 7.55
C GLY A 32 -15.35 -15.44 7.12
N GLY A 33 -16.24 -15.19 8.06
CA GLY A 33 -17.59 -14.65 7.83
C GLY A 33 -17.64 -13.16 7.45
N THR A 34 -16.60 -12.61 6.80
CA THR A 34 -16.56 -11.21 6.40
C THR A 34 -17.65 -10.87 5.39
N ARG A 35 -18.49 -9.90 5.71
CA ARG A 35 -19.42 -9.30 4.73
C ARG A 35 -18.64 -8.37 3.82
N LEU A 36 -18.71 -8.63 2.52
CA LEU A 36 -18.16 -7.78 1.47
C LEU A 36 -19.28 -7.06 0.75
N ALA A 37 -19.34 -5.73 0.85
CA ALA A 37 -20.28 -4.91 0.09
C ALA A 37 -19.65 -4.42 -1.22
N ARG A 38 -20.46 -4.38 -2.29
CA ARG A 38 -20.06 -3.77 -3.56
C ARG A 38 -20.41 -2.29 -3.52
N VAL A 39 -19.39 -1.44 -3.41
CA VAL A 39 -19.54 0.00 -3.24
C VAL A 39 -18.55 0.74 -4.14
N ASP A 40 -19.06 1.62 -4.98
CA ASP A 40 -18.24 2.60 -5.67
C ASP A 40 -17.93 3.77 -4.70
N ILE A 41 -16.65 4.04 -4.46
CA ILE A 41 -16.22 5.13 -3.58
C ILE A 41 -16.64 6.51 -4.11
N LEU A 42 -16.98 6.63 -5.39
CA LEU A 42 -17.53 7.85 -6.00
C LEU A 42 -19.04 8.00 -5.76
N SER A 43 -19.73 6.96 -5.31
CA SER A 43 -21.15 7.02 -4.92
C SER A 43 -21.28 7.42 -3.45
N GLU A 44 -21.48 8.71 -3.18
CA GLU A 44 -21.73 9.22 -1.83
C GLU A 44 -22.91 8.49 -1.15
N LYS A 45 -23.97 8.23 -1.92
CA LYS A 45 -25.15 7.52 -1.43
C LYS A 45 -24.82 6.10 -0.94
N ASP A 46 -24.07 5.33 -1.73
CA ASP A 46 -23.74 3.95 -1.39
C ASP A 46 -22.77 3.86 -0.23
N LEU A 47 -21.79 4.78 -0.16
CA LEU A 47 -20.89 4.91 1.00
C LEU A 47 -21.65 5.27 2.27
N THR A 48 -22.55 6.25 2.20
CA THR A 48 -23.37 6.68 3.34
C THR A 48 -24.25 5.52 3.83
N ALA A 49 -24.85 4.75 2.91
CA ALA A 49 -25.64 3.57 3.27
C ALA A 49 -24.79 2.48 3.93
N ALA A 50 -23.62 2.18 3.36
CA ALA A 50 -22.71 1.17 3.90
C ALA A 50 -22.19 1.54 5.30
N VAL A 51 -21.78 2.80 5.52
CA VAL A 51 -21.32 3.27 6.84
C VAL A 51 -22.50 3.27 7.85
N ALA A 52 -23.70 3.64 7.43
CA ALA A 52 -24.88 3.62 8.32
C ALA A 52 -25.32 2.20 8.69
N GLU A 53 -25.17 1.21 7.79
CA GLU A 53 -25.49 -0.19 8.07
C GLU A 53 -24.53 -0.81 9.09
N VAL A 54 -23.24 -0.43 9.00
CA VAL A 54 -22.18 -1.04 9.81
C VAL A 54 -21.98 -0.32 11.13
N GLU A 55 -22.15 1.00 11.20
CA GLU A 55 -21.81 1.86 12.34
C GLU A 55 -20.41 1.54 12.91
N PRO A 56 -19.34 1.63 12.10
CA PRO A 56 -18.03 1.10 12.48
C PRO A 56 -17.38 1.89 13.62
N ASP A 57 -16.64 1.19 14.49
CA ASP A 57 -15.72 1.82 15.44
C ASP A 57 -14.44 2.31 14.76
N TRP A 58 -14.01 1.62 13.70
CA TRP A 58 -12.82 1.93 12.92
C TRP A 58 -13.11 1.94 11.42
N VAL A 59 -12.54 2.90 10.73
CA VAL A 59 -12.56 2.99 9.26
C VAL A 59 -11.15 3.02 8.73
N VAL A 60 -10.78 2.07 7.86
CA VAL A 60 -9.48 2.04 7.20
C VAL A 60 -9.66 2.33 5.71
N HIS A 61 -9.15 3.46 5.25
CA HIS A 61 -9.28 3.88 3.87
C HIS A 61 -8.11 3.35 3.02
N LEU A 62 -8.31 2.17 2.40
CA LEU A 62 -7.36 1.53 1.49
C LEU A 62 -7.65 1.81 0.01
N ALA A 63 -8.88 2.16 -0.32
CA ALA A 63 -9.32 2.32 -1.71
C ALA A 63 -8.55 3.46 -2.40
N ALA A 64 -7.85 3.13 -3.47
CA ALA A 64 -7.15 4.09 -4.31
C ALA A 64 -6.69 3.46 -5.63
N LEU A 65 -6.55 4.27 -6.67
CA LEU A 65 -5.71 3.96 -7.82
C LEU A 65 -4.26 4.24 -7.44
N SER A 66 -3.51 3.17 -7.07
CA SER A 66 -2.19 3.28 -6.42
C SER A 66 -1.00 3.08 -7.36
N HIS A 67 -1.23 2.73 -8.63
CA HIS A 67 -0.16 2.49 -9.59
C HIS A 67 0.35 3.81 -10.18
N VAL A 68 1.59 4.19 -9.83
CA VAL A 68 2.20 5.49 -10.19
C VAL A 68 2.23 5.72 -11.70
N LYS A 69 2.65 4.72 -12.52
CA LYS A 69 2.67 4.87 -13.99
C LYS A 69 1.27 5.15 -14.54
N LEU A 70 0.28 4.37 -14.10
CA LEU A 70 -1.11 4.55 -14.52
C LEU A 70 -1.66 5.92 -14.13
N SER A 71 -1.23 6.49 -13.01
CA SER A 71 -1.66 7.82 -12.58
C SER A 71 -1.26 8.94 -13.55
N TRP A 72 -0.20 8.76 -14.34
CA TRP A 72 0.18 9.68 -15.41
C TRP A 72 -0.72 9.58 -16.64
N GLU A 73 -1.21 8.40 -16.93
CA GLU A 73 -2.07 8.12 -18.08
C GLU A 73 -3.54 8.48 -17.76
N LYS A 74 -3.99 8.12 -16.54
CA LYS A 74 -5.35 8.31 -16.04
C LYS A 74 -5.43 9.34 -14.91
N ARG A 75 -4.97 10.57 -15.18
CA ARG A 75 -4.88 11.63 -14.16
C ARG A 75 -6.22 11.98 -13.55
N ARG A 76 -7.26 12.12 -14.39
CA ARG A 76 -8.62 12.47 -13.95
C ARG A 76 -9.17 11.37 -13.06
N ASP A 77 -9.16 10.12 -13.51
CA ASP A 77 -9.66 8.98 -12.75
C ASP A 77 -8.93 8.85 -11.41
N THR A 78 -7.60 9.09 -11.41
CA THR A 78 -6.78 9.06 -10.19
C THR A 78 -7.20 10.17 -9.21
N LEU A 79 -7.46 11.39 -9.69
CA LEU A 79 -7.93 12.49 -8.87
C LEU A 79 -9.35 12.23 -8.34
N GLU A 80 -10.26 11.82 -9.19
CA GLU A 80 -11.65 11.52 -8.82
C GLU A 80 -11.67 10.39 -7.77
N THR A 81 -11.10 9.23 -8.07
CA THR A 81 -11.10 8.10 -7.14
C THR A 81 -10.41 8.41 -5.82
N ASN A 82 -9.19 8.95 -5.87
CA ASN A 82 -8.37 9.09 -4.67
C ASN A 82 -8.73 10.33 -3.82
N LEU A 83 -9.23 11.41 -4.42
CA LEU A 83 -9.53 12.64 -3.70
C LEU A 83 -11.02 12.78 -3.45
N ILE A 84 -11.86 12.72 -4.49
CA ILE A 84 -13.31 12.83 -4.32
C ILE A 84 -13.85 11.60 -3.58
N GLY A 85 -13.37 10.38 -3.89
CA GLY A 85 -13.70 9.19 -3.12
C GLY A 85 -13.32 9.30 -1.64
N THR A 86 -12.17 9.89 -1.32
CA THR A 86 -11.78 10.17 0.08
C THR A 86 -12.73 11.18 0.73
N LEU A 87 -13.11 12.25 0.02
CA LEU A 87 -14.07 13.24 0.51
C LEU A 87 -15.43 12.58 0.82
N ASN A 88 -15.96 11.79 -0.11
CA ASN A 88 -17.24 11.10 0.06
C ASN A 88 -17.23 10.16 1.29
N LEU A 89 -16.12 9.44 1.49
CA LEU A 89 -15.98 8.57 2.67
C LEU A 89 -15.91 9.38 3.98
N LEU A 90 -15.17 10.49 3.99
CA LEU A 90 -15.10 11.38 5.15
C LEU A 90 -16.47 11.98 5.50
N GLU A 91 -17.25 12.39 4.50
CA GLU A 91 -18.63 12.86 4.69
C GLU A 91 -19.55 11.77 5.24
N ALA A 92 -19.47 10.56 4.68
CA ALA A 92 -20.25 9.43 5.17
C ALA A 92 -19.92 9.10 6.64
N VAL A 93 -18.63 9.08 7.00
CA VAL A 93 -18.17 8.83 8.38
C VAL A 93 -18.60 9.95 9.31
N ARG A 94 -18.43 11.21 8.92
CA ARG A 94 -18.85 12.39 9.71
C ARG A 94 -20.34 12.31 10.06
N HIS A 95 -21.17 11.91 9.10
CA HIS A 95 -22.62 11.89 9.28
C HIS A 95 -23.15 10.64 9.99
N ARG A 96 -22.53 9.48 9.79
CA ARG A 96 -23.08 8.19 10.24
C ARG A 96 -22.28 7.49 11.33
N ALA A 97 -20.97 7.78 11.41
CA ALA A 97 -20.09 7.19 12.42
C ALA A 97 -19.12 8.25 12.99
N PRO A 98 -19.59 9.38 13.54
CA PRO A 98 -18.75 10.51 13.96
C PRO A 98 -17.77 10.18 15.09
N ARG A 99 -17.94 9.04 15.75
CA ARG A 99 -17.04 8.55 16.80
C ARG A 99 -16.02 7.53 16.28
N ALA A 100 -16.14 7.11 15.03
CA ALA A 100 -15.21 6.16 14.43
C ALA A 100 -13.80 6.75 14.36
N ARG A 101 -12.80 5.91 14.63
CA ARG A 101 -11.41 6.22 14.34
C ARG A 101 -11.13 5.97 12.86
N PHE A 102 -10.57 6.96 12.19
CA PHE A 102 -10.28 6.93 10.76
C PHE A 102 -8.78 6.78 10.52
N LEU A 103 -8.36 5.68 9.89
CA LEU A 103 -6.99 5.50 9.42
C LEU A 103 -6.90 5.82 7.91
N PHE A 104 -6.22 6.91 7.57
CA PHE A 104 -5.93 7.24 6.18
C PHE A 104 -4.60 6.63 5.76
N VAL A 105 -4.64 5.75 4.75
CA VAL A 105 -3.43 5.18 4.18
C VAL A 105 -2.90 6.10 3.09
N SER A 106 -1.88 6.87 3.44
CA SER A 106 -1.07 7.72 2.58
C SER A 106 0.11 6.93 1.99
N SER A 107 1.08 7.60 1.46
CA SER A 107 2.25 7.01 0.78
C SER A 107 3.52 7.81 1.05
N SER A 108 4.66 7.13 1.09
CA SER A 108 5.98 7.77 1.08
C SER A 108 6.26 8.60 -0.17
N ASP A 109 5.51 8.39 -1.26
CA ASP A 109 5.63 9.18 -2.49
C ASP A 109 5.32 10.67 -2.28
N VAL A 110 4.60 11.04 -1.19
CA VAL A 110 4.33 12.44 -0.83
C VAL A 110 5.61 13.23 -0.54
N TYR A 111 6.69 12.57 -0.14
CA TYR A 111 7.97 13.24 0.10
C TYR A 111 8.66 13.72 -1.17
N GLY A 112 8.53 12.99 -2.29
CA GLY A 112 8.98 13.40 -3.62
C GLY A 112 10.48 13.64 -3.81
N GLY A 113 11.18 14.12 -2.79
CA GLY A 113 12.57 14.58 -2.88
C GLY A 113 13.64 13.53 -2.53
N GLY A 114 13.23 12.32 -2.15
CA GLY A 114 14.17 11.29 -1.70
C GLY A 114 14.72 11.53 -0.30
N SER A 115 15.38 10.52 0.26
CA SER A 115 15.87 10.55 1.65
C SER A 115 17.27 11.16 1.80
N GLY A 116 17.95 11.46 0.68
CA GLY A 116 19.33 11.94 0.76
C GLY A 116 20.22 11.03 1.63
N ALA A 117 20.95 11.63 2.55
CA ALA A 117 21.87 10.90 3.43
C ALA A 117 21.20 10.25 4.65
N ARG A 118 20.02 10.68 5.05
CA ARG A 118 19.29 10.14 6.22
C ARG A 118 17.88 9.69 5.86
N PRO A 119 17.26 8.78 6.67
CA PRO A 119 15.86 8.44 6.52
C PRO A 119 14.94 9.67 6.73
N LEU A 120 13.83 9.71 5.97
CA LEU A 120 12.82 10.76 6.01
C LEU A 120 11.95 10.65 7.27
N ARG A 121 11.71 11.78 7.90
CA ARG A 121 10.85 11.92 9.07
C ARG A 121 9.49 12.49 8.66
N GLU A 122 8.49 12.33 9.51
CA GLU A 122 7.13 12.80 9.25
C GLU A 122 7.03 14.33 9.12
N ASP A 123 7.96 15.07 9.73
CA ASP A 123 8.08 16.52 9.69
C ASP A 123 8.94 17.05 8.52
N ASP A 124 9.55 16.16 7.73
CA ASP A 124 10.29 16.57 6.54
C ASP A 124 9.36 17.15 5.46
N PRO A 125 9.88 18.07 4.63
CA PRO A 125 9.10 18.67 3.55
C PRO A 125 8.50 17.64 2.62
N VAL A 126 7.26 17.87 2.18
CA VAL A 126 6.55 17.02 1.22
C VAL A 126 6.47 17.74 -0.13
N LEU A 127 6.77 17.00 -1.20
CA LEU A 127 6.76 17.48 -2.58
C LEU A 127 6.23 16.42 -3.51
N SER A 128 4.96 16.51 -3.87
CA SER A 128 4.36 15.53 -4.78
C SER A 128 4.95 15.63 -6.20
N MET A 129 5.63 14.60 -6.66
CA MET A 129 6.29 14.53 -7.96
C MET A 129 5.51 13.74 -9.02
N ASN A 130 4.34 13.21 -8.68
CA ASN A 130 3.46 12.46 -9.58
C ASN A 130 2.00 12.64 -9.17
N PRO A 131 1.03 12.35 -10.08
CA PRO A 131 -0.39 12.54 -9.79
C PRO A 131 -0.90 11.71 -8.62
N TYR A 132 -0.41 10.47 -8.44
CA TYR A 132 -0.76 9.64 -7.29
C TYR A 132 -0.32 10.28 -5.96
N ALA A 133 0.96 10.71 -5.87
CA ALA A 133 1.48 11.39 -4.69
C ALA A 133 0.69 12.66 -4.38
N LEU A 134 0.31 13.43 -5.41
CA LEU A 134 -0.52 14.63 -5.24
C LEU A 134 -1.87 14.28 -4.59
N THR A 135 -2.54 13.21 -5.06
CA THR A 135 -3.82 12.81 -4.47
C THR A 135 -3.68 12.35 -3.02
N LYS A 136 -2.60 11.64 -2.70
CA LYS A 136 -2.34 11.20 -1.31
C LYS A 136 -2.05 12.39 -0.39
N LEU A 137 -1.23 13.35 -0.82
CA LEU A 137 -0.97 14.57 -0.05
C LEU A 137 -2.24 15.43 0.13
N SER A 138 -3.05 15.55 -0.93
CA SER A 138 -4.34 16.26 -0.84
C SER A 138 -5.30 15.55 0.12
N GLY A 139 -5.32 14.22 0.12
CA GLY A 139 -6.08 13.41 1.08
C GLY A 139 -5.63 13.63 2.52
N GLU A 140 -4.31 13.72 2.79
CA GLU A 140 -3.81 14.09 4.12
C GLU A 140 -4.34 15.47 4.58
N LYS A 141 -4.41 16.44 3.66
CA LYS A 141 -4.95 17.77 3.98
C LYS A 141 -6.45 17.76 4.24
N LEU A 142 -7.21 16.95 3.48
CA LEU A 142 -8.63 16.74 3.77
C LEU A 142 -8.82 16.12 5.15
N VAL A 143 -8.13 15.03 5.46
CA VAL A 143 -8.22 14.36 6.76
C VAL A 143 -7.87 15.32 7.90
N ASP A 144 -6.81 16.13 7.75
CA ASP A 144 -6.44 17.12 8.76
C ASP A 144 -7.50 18.21 8.93
N PHE A 145 -8.16 18.66 7.84
CA PHE A 145 -9.30 19.58 7.90
C PHE A 145 -10.45 18.97 8.73
N TYR A 146 -10.89 17.75 8.41
CA TYR A 146 -11.96 17.05 9.15
C TYR A 146 -11.59 16.81 10.62
N ARG A 147 -10.35 16.47 10.90
CA ARG A 147 -9.85 16.35 12.27
C ARG A 147 -9.97 17.65 13.06
N ARG A 148 -9.57 18.78 12.47
CA ARG A 148 -9.56 20.08 13.16
C ARG A 148 -10.95 20.67 13.29
N ILE A 149 -11.74 20.64 12.24
CA ILE A 149 -13.03 21.32 12.16
C ILE A 149 -14.15 20.42 12.64
N GLU A 150 -14.25 19.20 12.08
CA GLU A 150 -15.31 18.26 12.37
C GLU A 150 -15.00 17.33 13.58
N LYS A 151 -13.83 17.50 14.19
CA LYS A 151 -13.39 16.74 15.37
C LYS A 151 -13.23 15.22 15.12
N LEU A 152 -13.07 14.81 13.88
CA LEU A 152 -12.82 13.40 13.53
C LEU A 152 -11.60 12.85 14.27
N ASP A 153 -11.69 11.64 14.83
CA ASP A 153 -10.52 10.92 15.34
C ASP A 153 -9.79 10.27 14.15
N ALA A 154 -8.72 10.88 13.69
CA ALA A 154 -7.99 10.42 12.52
C ALA A 154 -6.50 10.26 12.77
N VAL A 155 -5.92 9.23 12.13
CA VAL A 155 -4.48 8.94 12.09
C VAL A 155 -4.08 8.73 10.62
N ILE A 156 -2.87 9.14 10.25
CA ILE A 156 -2.36 9.02 8.89
C ILE A 156 -1.14 8.10 8.88
N ALA A 157 -1.15 7.09 8.01
CA ALA A 157 -0.04 6.19 7.76
C ALA A 157 0.62 6.51 6.41
N ARG A 158 1.83 7.06 6.40
CA ARG A 158 2.66 7.18 5.19
C ARG A 158 3.39 5.87 4.97
N SER A 159 2.79 4.99 4.19
CA SER A 159 3.35 3.66 3.92
C SER A 159 4.46 3.72 2.89
N PHE A 160 5.58 3.10 3.23
CA PHE A 160 6.69 2.86 2.31
C PHE A 160 6.41 1.65 1.43
N PRO A 161 7.19 1.45 0.33
CA PRO A 161 7.01 0.31 -0.55
C PRO A 161 6.90 -1.01 0.22
N HIS A 162 5.94 -1.83 -0.16
CA HIS A 162 5.73 -3.14 0.45
C HIS A 162 5.30 -4.15 -0.61
N THR A 163 5.60 -5.41 -0.34
CA THR A 163 5.26 -6.52 -1.22
C THR A 163 4.91 -7.76 -0.40
N GLY A 164 4.44 -8.79 -1.08
CA GLY A 164 4.14 -10.09 -0.50
C GLY A 164 3.18 -10.89 -1.37
N PRO A 165 2.88 -12.14 -0.99
CA PRO A 165 1.99 -13.02 -1.73
C PRO A 165 0.64 -12.35 -2.07
N GLY A 166 0.12 -12.63 -3.25
CA GLY A 166 -1.13 -12.02 -3.72
C GLY A 166 -0.98 -10.64 -4.37
N GLN A 167 0.21 -10.05 -4.47
CA GLN A 167 0.41 -8.78 -5.15
C GLN A 167 0.32 -8.94 -6.68
N SER A 168 -0.23 -7.93 -7.36
CA SER A 168 -0.26 -7.87 -8.83
C SER A 168 1.14 -7.70 -9.42
N ALA A 169 1.35 -8.21 -10.64
CA ALA A 169 2.56 -7.98 -11.42
C ALA A 169 2.77 -6.52 -11.87
N ASP A 170 1.86 -5.61 -11.55
CA ASP A 170 2.05 -4.17 -11.77
C ASP A 170 3.13 -3.56 -10.85
N PHE A 171 3.54 -4.28 -9.80
CA PHE A 171 4.52 -3.83 -8.81
C PHE A 171 5.84 -4.59 -8.94
N VAL A 172 6.95 -3.86 -8.82
CA VAL A 172 8.30 -4.27 -9.22
C VAL A 172 8.73 -5.65 -8.71
N CYS A 173 8.60 -5.93 -7.40
CA CYS A 173 9.01 -7.24 -6.85
C CYS A 173 8.14 -8.38 -7.38
N SER A 174 6.83 -8.14 -7.47
CA SER A 174 5.87 -9.11 -7.98
C SER A 174 6.00 -9.33 -9.50
N ASP A 175 6.30 -8.26 -10.27
CA ASP A 175 6.60 -8.38 -11.69
C ASP A 175 7.82 -9.27 -11.94
N TRP A 176 8.92 -9.00 -11.23
CA TRP A 176 10.14 -9.81 -11.38
C TRP A 176 9.91 -11.26 -10.96
N ALA A 177 9.23 -11.51 -9.84
CA ALA A 177 8.89 -12.86 -9.41
C ALA A 177 8.00 -13.59 -10.45
N SER A 178 7.01 -12.91 -11.02
CA SER A 178 6.16 -13.44 -12.10
C SER A 178 6.95 -13.82 -13.34
N GLN A 179 7.85 -12.93 -13.78
CA GLN A 179 8.69 -13.19 -14.94
C GLN A 179 9.65 -14.37 -14.69
N LEU A 180 10.32 -14.40 -13.53
CA LEU A 180 11.27 -15.47 -13.17
C LEU A 180 10.58 -16.82 -13.10
N VAL A 181 9.42 -16.92 -12.44
CA VAL A 181 8.67 -18.17 -12.38
C VAL A 181 8.12 -18.57 -13.75
N SER A 182 7.73 -17.62 -14.60
CA SER A 182 7.33 -17.93 -15.98
C SER A 182 8.49 -18.50 -16.79
N ILE A 183 9.71 -18.00 -16.60
CA ILE A 183 10.93 -18.52 -17.22
C ILE A 183 11.24 -19.93 -16.67
N GLU A 184 11.21 -20.10 -15.35
CA GLU A 184 11.45 -21.40 -14.66
C GLU A 184 10.51 -22.50 -15.16
N LYS A 185 9.28 -22.15 -15.52
CA LYS A 185 8.28 -23.07 -16.09
C LYS A 185 8.33 -23.20 -17.61
N GLY A 186 9.29 -22.57 -18.27
CA GLY A 186 9.42 -22.60 -19.73
C GLY A 186 8.32 -21.85 -20.49
N LEU A 187 7.51 -21.03 -19.80
CA LEU A 187 6.43 -20.25 -20.40
C LEU A 187 6.94 -18.96 -21.06
N ARG A 188 8.21 -18.60 -20.81
CA ARG A 188 8.85 -17.38 -21.31
C ARG A 188 10.32 -17.66 -21.64
N LYS A 189 10.87 -16.92 -22.63
CA LYS A 189 12.32 -16.92 -22.90
C LYS A 189 13.11 -16.48 -21.66
N PRO A 190 14.36 -16.96 -21.47
CA PRO A 190 15.16 -16.65 -20.28
C PRO A 190 15.72 -15.21 -20.31
N VAL A 191 14.82 -14.24 -20.49
CA VAL A 191 15.12 -12.80 -20.49
C VAL A 191 14.20 -12.11 -19.50
N LEU A 192 14.79 -11.51 -18.48
CA LEU A 192 14.11 -10.74 -17.45
C LEU A 192 14.15 -9.25 -17.80
N MET A 193 13.00 -8.66 -18.03
CA MET A 193 12.87 -7.25 -18.39
C MET A 193 12.73 -6.40 -17.12
N VAL A 194 13.62 -5.42 -16.95
CA VAL A 194 13.68 -4.57 -15.76
C VAL A 194 13.65 -3.09 -16.10
N GLY A 195 13.34 -2.23 -15.13
CA GLY A 195 13.54 -0.78 -15.21
C GLY A 195 14.89 -0.36 -14.63
N ASN A 196 14.93 0.83 -14.00
CA ASN A 196 16.12 1.37 -13.36
C ASN A 196 16.48 0.57 -12.09
N LEU A 197 17.65 -0.06 -12.07
CA LEU A 197 18.18 -0.83 -10.95
C LEU A 197 19.06 -0.01 -10.00
N ASP A 198 19.41 1.24 -10.37
CA ASP A 198 20.34 2.08 -9.62
C ASP A 198 19.63 2.95 -8.56
N VAL A 199 18.43 2.52 -8.18
CA VAL A 199 17.63 3.17 -7.14
C VAL A 199 17.48 2.25 -5.93
N SER A 200 17.29 2.86 -4.76
CA SER A 200 17.10 2.13 -3.50
C SER A 200 15.75 2.49 -2.87
N ARG A 201 15.05 1.51 -2.32
CA ARG A 201 13.74 1.66 -1.69
C ARG A 201 13.71 0.94 -0.35
N ASP A 202 12.92 1.48 0.55
CA ASP A 202 12.62 0.90 1.85
C ASP A 202 11.40 -0.01 1.71
N PHE A 203 11.64 -1.31 1.63
CA PHE A 203 10.59 -2.31 1.44
C PHE A 203 10.23 -3.01 2.73
N LEU A 204 8.94 -3.30 2.86
CA LEU A 204 8.34 -4.07 3.95
C LEU A 204 7.61 -5.31 3.41
N ASP A 205 7.41 -6.27 4.29
CA ASP A 205 6.38 -7.30 4.08
C ASP A 205 4.99 -6.71 4.31
N VAL A 206 4.04 -7.08 3.48
CA VAL A 206 2.64 -6.64 3.60
C VAL A 206 2.01 -7.05 4.95
N ARG A 207 2.45 -8.18 5.52
CA ARG A 207 1.99 -8.69 6.83
C ARG A 207 2.43 -7.76 7.96
N ASP A 208 3.65 -7.24 7.93
CA ASP A 208 4.12 -6.25 8.91
C ASP A 208 3.40 -4.91 8.73
N VAL A 209 3.11 -4.50 7.50
CA VAL A 209 2.37 -3.26 7.24
C VAL A 209 0.96 -3.30 7.83
N VAL A 210 0.23 -4.41 7.68
CA VAL A 210 -1.13 -4.51 8.24
C VAL A 210 -1.12 -4.58 9.78
N LYS A 211 -0.08 -5.18 10.39
CA LYS A 211 0.15 -5.08 11.83
C LYS A 211 0.34 -3.63 12.28
N ALA A 212 1.13 -2.83 11.51
CA ALA A 212 1.27 -1.41 11.79
C ALA A 212 -0.09 -0.68 11.76
N TYR A 213 -0.93 -0.97 10.77
CA TYR A 213 -2.26 -0.36 10.68
C TYR A 213 -3.14 -0.73 11.86
N ALA A 214 -3.13 -1.99 12.29
CA ALA A 214 -3.86 -2.44 13.48
C ALA A 214 -3.36 -1.72 14.75
N GLU A 215 -2.05 -1.57 14.93
CA GLU A 215 -1.50 -0.82 16.08
C GLU A 215 -1.83 0.68 16.01
N LEU A 216 -1.86 1.29 14.83
CA LEU A 216 -2.26 2.69 14.66
C LEU A 216 -3.73 2.90 14.96
N LEU A 217 -4.61 1.93 14.65
CA LEU A 217 -6.01 1.97 15.05
C LEU A 217 -6.18 1.89 16.57
N LEU A 218 -5.38 1.06 17.23
CA LEU A 218 -5.50 0.84 18.69
C LEU A 218 -4.83 1.97 19.49
N ARG A 219 -3.65 2.42 19.11
CA ARG A 219 -2.75 3.24 19.94
C ARG A 219 -2.25 4.51 19.27
N GLY A 220 -2.46 4.68 17.96
CA GLY A 220 -2.02 5.86 17.24
C GLY A 220 -2.58 7.14 17.85
N ARG A 221 -1.75 8.17 18.00
CA ARG A 221 -2.21 9.45 18.56
C ARG A 221 -3.05 10.20 17.52
N ARG A 222 -4.22 10.68 17.95
CA ARG A 222 -5.12 11.46 17.09
C ARG A 222 -4.40 12.63 16.41
N GLY A 223 -4.53 12.71 15.11
CA GLY A 223 -3.97 13.80 14.31
C GLY A 223 -2.51 13.61 13.92
N GLU A 224 -1.88 12.53 14.36
CA GLU A 224 -0.50 12.27 14.04
C GLU A 224 -0.35 11.52 12.69
N ILE A 225 0.79 11.80 12.05
CA ILE A 225 1.25 11.09 10.85
C ILE A 225 2.35 10.14 11.29
N TYR A 226 2.36 8.93 10.72
CA TYR A 226 3.36 7.91 11.01
C TYR A 226 3.95 7.34 9.72
N ASN A 227 5.26 7.27 9.64
CA ASN A 227 5.97 6.51 8.63
C ASN A 227 5.89 5.02 8.95
N VAL A 228 5.29 4.24 8.05
CA VAL A 228 5.31 2.78 8.11
C VAL A 228 6.43 2.30 7.17
N SER A 229 7.61 2.07 7.72
CA SER A 229 8.86 1.78 7.00
C SER A 229 9.74 0.78 7.74
N ALA A 230 10.63 0.08 7.02
CA ALA A 230 11.64 -0.77 7.65
C ALA A 230 12.79 0.06 8.26
N GLY A 231 12.95 1.31 7.84
CA GLY A 231 14.04 2.18 8.29
C GLY A 231 15.33 2.03 7.46
N LYS A 232 15.30 1.18 6.43
CA LYS A 232 16.48 0.85 5.61
C LYS A 232 16.12 0.75 4.14
N ALA A 233 16.79 1.53 3.28
CA ALA A 233 16.66 1.37 1.84
C ALA A 233 17.56 0.23 1.33
N THR A 234 17.02 -0.65 0.49
CA THR A 234 17.71 -1.73 -0.22
C THR A 234 17.77 -1.37 -1.71
N ALA A 235 18.93 -1.59 -2.35
CA ALA A 235 19.07 -1.37 -3.78
C ALA A 235 18.19 -2.34 -4.57
N LEU A 236 17.52 -1.86 -5.62
CA LEU A 236 16.68 -2.72 -6.46
C LEU A 236 17.51 -3.84 -7.11
N ARG A 237 18.78 -3.58 -7.41
CA ARG A 237 19.72 -4.59 -7.93
C ARG A 237 19.91 -5.74 -6.95
N ASP A 238 20.04 -5.45 -5.65
CA ASP A 238 20.19 -6.49 -4.61
C ASP A 238 18.92 -7.32 -4.45
N ILE A 239 17.75 -6.67 -4.53
CA ILE A 239 16.46 -7.37 -4.49
C ILE A 239 16.32 -8.29 -5.70
N LEU A 240 16.68 -7.81 -6.90
CA LEU A 240 16.65 -8.59 -8.13
C LEU A 240 17.55 -9.83 -8.01
N ASN A 241 18.80 -9.64 -7.56
CA ASN A 241 19.75 -10.74 -7.42
C ASN A 241 19.20 -11.83 -6.47
N ARG A 242 18.63 -11.45 -5.34
CA ARG A 242 18.00 -12.40 -4.40
C ARG A 242 16.82 -13.16 -5.01
N LEU A 243 16.02 -12.53 -5.87
CA LEU A 243 14.96 -13.21 -6.60
C LEU A 243 15.53 -14.19 -7.65
N ILE A 244 16.60 -13.80 -8.36
CA ILE A 244 17.30 -14.67 -9.32
C ILE A 244 17.91 -15.88 -8.61
N ASP A 245 18.55 -15.69 -7.43
CA ASP A 245 19.10 -16.78 -6.62
C ASP A 245 18.01 -17.74 -6.13
N GLY A 246 16.76 -17.33 -6.10
CA GLY A 246 15.60 -18.14 -5.70
C GLY A 246 14.99 -19.02 -6.81
N VAL A 247 15.53 -18.99 -8.03
CA VAL A 247 15.08 -19.82 -9.17
C VAL A 247 16.21 -20.69 -9.71
N SER A 248 15.86 -21.81 -10.35
CA SER A 248 16.84 -22.81 -10.83
C SER A 248 17.27 -22.60 -12.29
N VAL A 249 17.02 -21.44 -12.87
CA VAL A 249 17.26 -21.16 -14.29
C VAL A 249 18.19 -19.96 -14.46
N GLU A 250 19.08 -20.02 -15.44
CA GLU A 250 19.88 -18.87 -15.84
C GLU A 250 18.99 -17.86 -16.59
N VAL A 251 19.12 -16.59 -16.24
CA VAL A 251 18.37 -15.51 -16.89
C VAL A 251 19.30 -14.39 -17.33
N LYS A 252 19.02 -13.83 -18.50
CA LYS A 252 19.63 -12.59 -18.97
C LYS A 252 18.77 -11.42 -18.48
N VAL A 253 19.38 -10.43 -17.84
CA VAL A 253 18.69 -9.21 -17.42
C VAL A 253 18.83 -8.15 -18.51
N GLU A 254 17.71 -7.60 -18.97
CA GLU A 254 17.67 -6.52 -19.97
C GLU A 254 16.82 -5.35 -19.46
N VAL A 255 17.33 -4.12 -19.71
CA VAL A 255 16.59 -2.90 -19.35
C VAL A 255 15.56 -2.60 -20.45
N ASP A 256 14.31 -2.48 -20.04
CA ASP A 256 13.21 -2.05 -20.89
C ASP A 256 13.00 -0.53 -20.72
N PRO A 257 13.22 0.28 -21.78
CA PRO A 257 13.03 1.73 -21.71
C PRO A 257 11.63 2.16 -21.27
N ASP A 258 10.59 1.39 -21.60
CA ASP A 258 9.20 1.69 -21.23
C ASP A 258 8.93 1.51 -19.73
N ARG A 259 9.85 0.86 -19.00
CA ARG A 259 9.82 0.69 -17.54
C ARG A 259 10.57 1.79 -16.80
N LEU A 260 11.28 2.66 -17.50
CA LEU A 260 11.96 3.81 -16.88
C LEU A 260 10.95 4.88 -16.48
N ARG A 261 11.14 5.46 -15.30
CA ARG A 261 10.30 6.56 -14.81
C ARG A 261 10.82 7.90 -15.30
N LYS A 262 9.93 8.85 -15.57
CA LYS A 262 10.30 10.23 -15.98
C LYS A 262 11.08 10.95 -14.86
N THR A 263 10.75 10.65 -13.62
CA THR A 263 11.42 11.17 -12.43
C THR A 263 11.68 10.01 -11.50
N ASP A 264 12.95 9.74 -11.22
CA ASP A 264 13.35 8.65 -10.33
C ASP A 264 14.00 9.22 -9.07
N ILE A 265 13.52 8.79 -7.94
CA ILE A 265 14.11 9.09 -6.65
C ILE A 265 15.23 8.07 -6.42
N LEU A 266 16.49 8.52 -6.35
CA LEU A 266 17.63 7.61 -6.23
C LEU A 266 17.57 6.78 -4.95
N ARG A 267 17.18 7.39 -3.82
CA ARG A 267 17.08 6.70 -2.54
C ARG A 267 15.86 7.18 -1.79
N LEU A 268 15.06 6.25 -1.27
CA LEU A 268 13.90 6.54 -0.42
C LEU A 268 13.90 5.57 0.77
N SER A 269 14.05 6.11 1.98
CA SER A 269 13.90 5.38 3.25
C SER A 269 13.22 6.23 4.28
N GLY A 270 12.42 5.61 5.16
CA GLY A 270 11.67 6.27 6.21
C GLY A 270 12.29 6.09 7.59
N ASP A 271 12.18 7.11 8.43
CA ASP A 271 12.46 7.00 9.86
C ASP A 271 11.21 6.43 10.56
N ASN A 272 11.33 5.26 11.15
CA ASN A 272 10.22 4.58 11.83
C ASN A 272 10.27 4.72 13.36
N ARG A 273 11.13 5.58 13.91
CA ARG A 273 11.26 5.74 15.37
C ARG A 273 9.98 6.21 16.02
N LYS A 274 9.21 7.08 15.35
CA LYS A 274 7.95 7.59 15.89
C LYS A 274 6.92 6.47 16.10
N ILE A 275 6.66 5.66 15.07
CA ILE A 275 5.71 4.56 15.19
C ILE A 275 6.18 3.51 16.21
N ARG A 276 7.49 3.21 16.25
CA ARG A 276 8.09 2.30 17.26
C ARG A 276 7.86 2.79 18.68
N ASN A 277 8.04 4.09 18.91
CA ASN A 277 7.92 4.66 20.26
C ASN A 277 6.46 4.79 20.70
N ASP A 278 5.57 5.22 19.78
CA ASP A 278 4.19 5.56 20.14
C ASP A 278 3.28 4.32 20.22
N VAL A 279 3.47 3.34 19.32
CA VAL A 279 2.58 2.17 19.23
C VAL A 279 3.31 0.83 19.39
N GLN A 280 4.61 0.85 19.68
CA GLN A 280 5.45 -0.34 19.93
C GLN A 280 5.52 -1.31 18.71
N TRP A 281 5.32 -0.79 17.49
CA TRP A 281 5.42 -1.59 16.27
C TRP A 281 6.83 -1.53 15.67
N HIS A 282 7.29 -2.64 15.16
CA HIS A 282 8.48 -2.76 14.32
C HIS A 282 8.28 -3.91 13.31
N PRO A 283 8.94 -3.86 12.13
CA PRO A 283 8.88 -4.96 11.17
C PRO A 283 9.59 -6.19 11.76
N GLU A 284 8.98 -7.35 11.60
CA GLU A 284 9.47 -8.63 12.16
C GLU A 284 9.90 -9.61 11.08
N ILE A 285 9.32 -9.50 9.87
CA ILE A 285 9.56 -10.45 8.79
C ILE A 285 10.80 -10.03 7.98
N PRO A 286 11.84 -10.88 7.92
CA PRO A 286 12.99 -10.63 7.06
C PRO A 286 12.56 -10.48 5.59
N PHE A 287 13.05 -9.46 4.90
CA PHE A 287 12.62 -9.20 3.52
C PHE A 287 12.99 -10.33 2.55
N GLU A 288 14.02 -11.09 2.85
CA GLU A 288 14.41 -12.31 2.14
C GLU A 288 13.32 -13.40 2.20
N GLU A 289 12.62 -13.52 3.32
CA GLU A 289 11.47 -14.41 3.48
C GLU A 289 10.31 -13.95 2.60
N THR A 290 10.01 -12.64 2.60
CA THR A 290 9.01 -12.03 1.73
C THR A 290 9.24 -12.34 0.26
N LEU A 291 10.50 -12.27 -0.20
CA LEU A 291 10.85 -12.55 -1.60
C LEU A 291 10.68 -14.04 -1.96
N ARG A 292 11.02 -14.95 -1.04
CA ARG A 292 10.76 -16.39 -1.23
C ARG A 292 9.27 -16.69 -1.31
N ASP A 293 8.51 -16.19 -0.36
CA ASP A 293 7.05 -16.35 -0.33
C ASP A 293 6.40 -15.82 -1.60
N LEU A 294 6.94 -14.73 -2.16
CA LEU A 294 6.45 -14.14 -3.40
C LEU A 294 6.72 -15.03 -4.62
N LEU A 295 7.89 -15.67 -4.70
CA LEU A 295 8.19 -16.67 -5.74
C LEU A 295 7.27 -17.88 -5.62
N ASP A 296 7.05 -18.40 -4.41
CA ASP A 296 6.20 -19.55 -4.16
C ASP A 296 4.72 -19.27 -4.47
N ASP A 297 4.25 -18.06 -4.16
CA ASP A 297 2.92 -17.61 -4.57
C ASP A 297 2.77 -17.59 -6.10
N TRP A 298 3.76 -17.08 -6.84
CA TRP A 298 3.73 -17.12 -8.31
C TRP A 298 3.87 -18.52 -8.87
N ARG A 299 4.66 -19.41 -8.26
CA ARG A 299 4.72 -20.84 -8.62
C ARG A 299 3.35 -21.50 -8.50
N SER A 300 2.63 -21.18 -7.41
CA SER A 300 1.27 -21.69 -7.19
C SER A 300 0.27 -21.13 -8.22
N ARG A 301 0.31 -19.84 -8.50
CA ARG A 301 -0.62 -19.20 -9.47
C ARG A 301 -0.43 -19.66 -10.90
N LEU A 302 0.79 -20.02 -11.29
CA LEU A 302 1.11 -20.48 -12.64
C LEU A 302 1.12 -22.01 -12.75
N SER A 303 0.73 -22.73 -11.69
CA SER A 303 0.56 -24.19 -11.69
C SER A 303 -0.86 -24.55 -12.12
N VAL A 304 -1.21 -24.24 -13.37
CA VAL A 304 -2.49 -24.68 -13.99
C VAL A 304 -2.20 -25.69 -15.09
#